data_df37359badeedb8abb9bd22010b114dc
#
_entry.id   df37359badeedb8abb9bd22010b114dc
#
_cell.length_a   1.000
_cell.length_b   1.000
_cell.length_c   1.000
_cell.angle_alpha   90.00
_cell.angle_beta   90.00
_cell.angle_gamma   90.00
#
_symmetry.space_group_name_H-M   'P 1'
#
loop_
_entity.id
_entity.type
_entity.pdbx_description
1 polymer ?
#
loop_
_entity_poly.entity_id
_entity_poly.type
_entity_poly.pdbx_seq_one_letter_code
_entity_poly.pdbx_strand_id
1 'polypeptide(L)'
;MSFSFNFGNSKPEKHMINYKQIFENNKKWIAEKKNTDANFFEKLNKDQHPDYLYIGCSDSRVTAEDLMGAEPGEIFVHRNVANMVISIDLNVMSVINYAVRHLKVKHIVVCGHYNCGGVKAAMTPKDMGILNPWLRNIRDVYRLHKEELNAITDEHARYNRLVELNVKEQCINVIKTAAVQERYLKESLPTVHGWVFDISNGKLIDLEIDFNKELKGIREIYNLMGTEE
;
A
#
# COMPACT_ATOMS: atom_id res chain seq x y z
N MET A 1 -48.91 5.02 29.81
CA MET A 1 -47.56 5.50 30.15
C MET A 1 -46.64 5.14 29.00
N SER A 2 -46.31 6.09 28.18
CA SER A 2 -45.44 5.89 26.98
C SER A 2 -44.02 6.24 27.38
N PHE A 3 -43.12 5.25 27.42
CA PHE A 3 -41.67 5.50 27.63
C PHE A 3 -41.03 5.77 26.27
N SER A 4 -40.70 7.01 26.01
CA SER A 4 -39.89 7.41 24.85
C SER A 4 -38.42 7.32 25.26
N PHE A 5 -37.69 6.33 24.69
CA PHE A 5 -36.25 6.27 24.78
C PHE A 5 -35.64 7.23 23.75
N ASN A 6 -35.11 8.33 24.27
CA ASN A 6 -34.34 9.28 23.49
C ASN A 6 -32.90 8.75 23.37
N PHE A 7 -32.58 8.06 22.27
CA PHE A 7 -31.19 7.76 21.92
C PHE A 7 -30.54 9.05 21.39
N GLY A 8 -29.82 9.71 22.27
CA GLY A 8 -28.97 10.84 21.88
C GLY A 8 -27.90 10.39 20.89
N ASN A 9 -28.15 10.60 19.60
CA ASN A 9 -27.17 10.48 18.54
C ASN A 9 -26.20 11.67 18.60
N SER A 10 -25.28 11.68 19.55
CA SER A 10 -24.09 12.53 19.45
C SER A 10 -23.15 11.87 18.42
N LYS A 11 -23.23 12.30 17.15
CA LYS A 11 -22.14 12.06 16.20
C LYS A 11 -20.87 12.58 16.87
N PRO A 12 -19.76 11.81 16.89
CA PRO A 12 -18.50 12.33 17.41
C PRO A 12 -18.19 13.62 16.66
N GLU A 13 -17.89 14.70 17.38
CA GLU A 13 -17.46 15.96 16.78
C GLU A 13 -16.27 15.65 15.88
N LYS A 14 -16.48 15.81 14.58
CA LYS A 14 -15.45 15.61 13.57
C LYS A 14 -14.44 16.74 13.80
N HIS A 15 -13.27 16.40 14.34
CA HIS A 15 -12.17 17.33 14.50
C HIS A 15 -11.73 17.79 13.10
N MET A 16 -12.43 18.77 12.54
CA MET A 16 -12.05 19.37 11.27
C MET A 16 -10.85 20.27 11.50
N ILE A 17 -9.71 19.87 10.96
CA ILE A 17 -8.52 20.71 10.95
C ILE A 17 -8.87 21.97 10.16
N ASN A 18 -8.89 23.13 10.84
CA ASN A 18 -9.05 24.41 10.18
C ASN A 18 -7.80 24.71 9.34
N TYR A 19 -7.99 25.27 8.15
CA TYR A 19 -6.90 25.63 7.25
C TYR A 19 -5.78 26.44 7.93
N LYS A 20 -6.15 27.43 8.76
CA LYS A 20 -5.16 28.20 9.54
C LYS A 20 -4.44 27.37 10.58
N GLN A 21 -5.11 26.40 11.18
CA GLN A 21 -4.53 25.51 12.19
C GLN A 21 -3.40 24.64 11.61
N ILE A 22 -3.43 24.34 10.30
CA ILE A 22 -2.36 23.56 9.64
C ILE A 22 -1.01 24.26 9.78
N PHE A 23 -0.95 25.57 9.58
CA PHE A 23 0.29 26.34 9.70
C PHE A 23 0.78 26.46 11.15
N GLU A 24 -0.13 26.56 12.11
CA GLU A 24 0.25 26.56 13.53
C GLU A 24 0.75 25.16 13.96
N ASN A 25 0.15 24.09 13.48
CA ASN A 25 0.64 22.73 13.70
C ASN A 25 2.04 22.54 13.09
N ASN A 26 2.27 23.07 11.87
CA ASN A 26 3.58 23.02 11.23
C ASN A 26 4.65 23.75 12.04
N LYS A 27 4.35 24.96 12.57
CA LYS A 27 5.28 25.68 13.44
C LYS A 27 5.65 24.87 14.68
N LYS A 28 4.67 24.21 15.32
CA LYS A 28 4.91 23.35 16.48
C LYS A 28 5.80 22.18 16.11
N TRP A 29 5.48 21.49 15.03
CA TRP A 29 6.27 20.36 14.51
C TRP A 29 7.72 20.77 14.21
N ILE A 30 7.94 21.94 13.60
CA ILE A 30 9.30 22.49 13.37
C ILE A 30 10.04 22.68 14.69
N ALA A 31 9.38 23.27 15.70
CA ALA A 31 9.98 23.48 17.00
C ALA A 31 10.34 22.16 17.69
N GLU A 32 9.43 21.19 17.67
CA GLU A 32 9.64 19.85 18.23
C GLU A 32 10.84 19.15 17.58
N LYS A 33 10.90 19.11 16.24
CA LYS A 33 12.02 18.49 15.51
C LYS A 33 13.35 19.17 15.79
N LYS A 34 13.40 20.51 15.85
CA LYS A 34 14.61 21.26 16.21
C LYS A 34 15.04 21.09 17.66
N ASN A 35 14.10 20.88 18.57
CA ASN A 35 14.42 20.59 19.97
C ASN A 35 15.08 19.21 20.13
N THR A 36 14.68 18.23 19.30
CA THR A 36 15.26 16.89 19.29
C THR A 36 16.62 16.86 18.55
N ASP A 37 16.68 17.55 17.41
CA ASP A 37 17.90 17.68 16.59
C ASP A 37 17.93 19.06 15.92
N ALA A 38 18.83 19.95 16.38
CA ALA A 38 18.96 21.30 15.86
C ALA A 38 19.23 21.34 14.34
N ASN A 39 19.87 20.29 13.79
CA ASN A 39 20.25 20.17 12.39
C ASN A 39 19.28 19.31 11.57
N PHE A 40 18.11 18.95 12.10
CA PHE A 40 17.16 18.04 11.48
C PHE A 40 16.86 18.43 10.03
N PHE A 41 16.44 19.66 9.78
CA PHE A 41 16.07 20.11 8.43
C PHE A 41 17.27 20.28 7.51
N GLU A 42 18.44 20.61 8.06
CA GLU A 42 19.69 20.68 7.28
C GLU A 42 20.06 19.29 6.74
N LYS A 43 19.93 18.25 7.56
CA LYS A 43 20.16 16.86 7.16
C LYS A 43 19.17 16.43 6.07
N LEU A 44 17.87 16.70 6.25
CA LEU A 44 16.84 16.37 5.25
C LEU A 44 17.03 17.09 3.92
N ASN A 45 17.55 18.30 3.93
CA ASN A 45 17.74 19.10 2.71
C ASN A 45 18.93 18.64 1.84
N LYS A 46 19.80 17.75 2.34
CA LYS A 46 20.98 17.30 1.60
C LYS A 46 20.64 16.31 0.51
N ASP A 47 19.98 15.22 0.87
CA ASP A 47 19.58 14.15 -0.07
C ASP A 47 18.61 13.19 0.62
N GLN A 48 18.03 12.24 -0.15
CA GLN A 48 17.20 11.18 0.37
C GLN A 48 17.79 9.80 0.03
N HIS A 49 17.85 8.93 1.03
CA HIS A 49 18.32 7.55 0.88
C HIS A 49 17.38 6.57 1.58
N PRO A 50 16.12 6.49 1.15
CA PRO A 50 15.14 5.59 1.75
C PRO A 50 15.53 4.14 1.49
N ASP A 51 15.48 3.31 2.52
CA ASP A 51 15.65 1.85 2.35
C ASP A 51 14.38 1.17 1.82
N TYR A 52 13.22 1.82 1.95
CA TYR A 52 11.92 1.28 1.62
C TYR A 52 11.18 2.07 0.56
N LEU A 53 10.55 1.36 -0.40
CA LEU A 53 9.41 1.87 -1.15
C LEU A 53 8.14 1.28 -0.53
N TYR A 54 7.23 2.12 -0.06
CA TYR A 54 5.91 1.73 0.42
C TYR A 54 4.85 2.04 -0.63
N ILE A 55 4.03 1.04 -1.00
CA ILE A 55 2.89 1.18 -1.91
C ILE A 55 1.62 0.83 -1.12
N GLY A 56 0.84 1.82 -0.74
CA GLY A 56 -0.30 1.64 0.14
C GLY A 56 -1.62 2.20 -0.36
N CYS A 57 -2.66 1.99 0.43
CA CYS A 57 -3.97 2.57 0.16
C CYS A 57 -4.01 4.06 0.47
N SER A 58 -4.80 4.82 -0.31
CA SER A 58 -5.10 6.23 -0.03
C SER A 58 -6.05 6.45 1.16
N ASP A 59 -6.46 5.38 1.85
CA ASP A 59 -7.34 5.47 3.02
C ASP A 59 -6.72 6.35 4.11
N SER A 60 -7.47 7.37 4.56
CA SER A 60 -6.98 8.38 5.49
C SER A 60 -6.61 7.85 6.89
N ARG A 61 -7.00 6.63 7.20
CA ARG A 61 -6.72 5.95 8.48
C ARG A 61 -5.40 5.17 8.47
N VAL A 62 -4.76 5.06 7.29
CA VAL A 62 -3.56 4.24 7.09
C VAL A 62 -2.44 5.15 6.61
N THR A 63 -1.48 5.44 7.49
CA THR A 63 -0.32 6.28 7.20
C THR A 63 0.94 5.42 7.24
N ALA A 64 1.78 5.50 6.22
CA ALA A 64 2.97 4.64 6.10
C ALA A 64 3.94 4.87 7.25
N GLU A 65 4.21 6.12 7.54
CA GLU A 65 5.17 6.56 8.56
C GLU A 65 4.76 6.07 9.95
N ASP A 66 3.47 6.23 10.31
CA ASP A 66 2.96 5.78 11.62
C ASP A 66 3.02 4.25 11.74
N LEU A 67 2.64 3.51 10.67
CA LEU A 67 2.64 2.05 10.68
C LEU A 67 4.04 1.45 10.82
N MET A 68 5.02 2.09 10.21
CA MET A 68 6.41 1.61 10.20
C MET A 68 7.25 2.23 11.30
N GLY A 69 6.73 3.19 12.05
CA GLY A 69 7.49 3.95 13.05
C GLY A 69 8.65 4.72 12.43
N ALA A 70 8.45 5.24 11.22
CA ALA A 70 9.51 5.84 10.43
C ALA A 70 9.51 7.36 10.48
N GLU A 71 10.69 7.94 10.42
CA GLU A 71 10.92 9.38 10.36
C GLU A 71 10.96 9.88 8.90
N PRO A 72 10.77 11.20 8.69
CA PRO A 72 10.90 11.79 7.36
C PRO A 72 12.24 11.47 6.68
N GLY A 73 12.18 10.98 5.45
CA GLY A 73 13.35 10.61 4.64
C GLY A 73 13.66 9.11 4.60
N GLU A 74 13.05 8.30 5.47
CA GLU A 74 13.33 6.86 5.57
C GLU A 74 12.52 5.99 4.62
N ILE A 75 11.36 6.50 4.16
CA ILE A 75 10.44 5.77 3.27
C ILE A 75 10.13 6.61 2.03
N PHE A 76 10.20 6.00 0.86
CA PHE A 76 9.64 6.54 -0.37
C PHE A 76 8.21 6.03 -0.53
N VAL A 77 7.22 6.92 -0.65
CA VAL A 77 5.80 6.56 -0.52
C VAL A 77 5.02 6.76 -1.80
N HIS A 78 4.26 5.73 -2.20
CA HIS A 78 3.20 5.81 -3.21
C HIS A 78 1.87 5.35 -2.61
N ARG A 79 0.78 6.07 -2.92
CA ARG A 79 -0.56 5.74 -2.44
C ARG A 79 -1.60 5.91 -3.52
N ASN A 80 -2.48 4.91 -3.64
CA ASN A 80 -3.64 4.96 -4.54
C ASN A 80 -4.81 4.18 -3.95
N VAL A 81 -5.98 4.16 -4.61
CA VAL A 81 -7.13 3.40 -4.13
C VAL A 81 -6.81 1.90 -4.17
N ALA A 82 -6.80 1.26 -2.99
CA ALA A 82 -6.55 -0.16 -2.78
C ALA A 82 -5.14 -0.66 -3.14
N ASN A 83 -4.10 0.16 -2.94
CA ASN A 83 -2.68 -0.24 -3.08
C ASN A 83 -2.33 -0.97 -4.38
N MET A 84 -2.90 -0.51 -5.49
CA MET A 84 -2.79 -1.16 -6.79
C MET A 84 -1.45 -0.91 -7.48
N VAL A 85 -0.94 -1.95 -8.16
CA VAL A 85 0.20 -1.90 -9.08
C VAL A 85 -0.27 -2.40 -10.43
N ILE A 86 -0.69 -1.47 -11.29
CA ILE A 86 -1.26 -1.76 -12.61
C ILE A 86 -0.20 -1.44 -13.67
N SER A 87 0.08 -2.38 -14.57
CA SER A 87 1.18 -2.29 -15.54
C SER A 87 1.09 -1.09 -16.49
N ILE A 88 -0.10 -0.57 -16.75
CA ILE A 88 -0.33 0.60 -17.62
C ILE A 88 -0.48 1.90 -16.83
N ASP A 89 -0.46 1.86 -15.49
CA ASP A 89 -0.44 3.05 -14.66
C ASP A 89 0.97 3.61 -14.55
N LEU A 90 1.28 4.57 -15.42
CA LEU A 90 2.59 5.22 -15.47
C LEU A 90 2.97 5.89 -14.14
N ASN A 91 2.01 6.24 -13.29
CA ASN A 91 2.30 6.85 -12.00
C ASN A 91 3.03 5.85 -11.10
N VAL A 92 2.40 4.70 -10.79
CA VAL A 92 3.04 3.68 -9.95
C VAL A 92 4.30 3.10 -10.61
N MET A 93 4.29 2.90 -11.94
CA MET A 93 5.45 2.40 -12.67
C MET A 93 6.65 3.36 -12.59
N SER A 94 6.42 4.67 -12.67
CA SER A 94 7.48 5.68 -12.52
C SER A 94 8.06 5.69 -11.11
N VAL A 95 7.21 5.57 -10.09
CA VAL A 95 7.63 5.49 -8.69
C VAL A 95 8.50 4.25 -8.44
N ILE A 96 8.07 3.07 -8.91
CA ILE A 96 8.85 1.83 -8.79
C ILE A 96 10.20 1.97 -9.51
N ASN A 97 10.19 2.46 -10.76
CA ASN A 97 11.42 2.64 -11.53
C ASN A 97 12.40 3.59 -10.83
N TYR A 98 11.90 4.72 -10.32
CA TYR A 98 12.73 5.71 -9.61
C TYR A 98 13.30 5.13 -8.31
N ALA A 99 12.47 4.49 -7.51
CA ALA A 99 12.88 3.86 -6.25
C ALA A 99 13.97 2.78 -6.47
N VAL A 100 13.78 1.93 -7.49
CA VAL A 100 14.70 0.81 -7.75
C VAL A 100 15.98 1.25 -8.44
N ARG A 101 15.89 2.08 -9.49
CA ARG A 101 17.06 2.43 -10.32
C ARG A 101 17.85 3.62 -9.78
N HIS A 102 17.19 4.59 -9.16
CA HIS A 102 17.82 5.83 -8.71
C HIS A 102 18.05 5.85 -7.19
N LEU A 103 17.01 5.62 -6.40
CA LEU A 103 17.13 5.63 -4.93
C LEU A 103 17.76 4.34 -4.38
N LYS A 104 17.76 3.26 -5.15
CA LYS A 104 18.36 1.98 -4.75
C LYS A 104 17.74 1.41 -3.47
N VAL A 105 16.42 1.52 -3.30
CA VAL A 105 15.72 0.96 -2.13
C VAL A 105 16.02 -0.52 -1.99
N LYS A 106 16.14 -1.02 -0.76
CA LYS A 106 16.41 -2.43 -0.45
C LYS A 106 15.13 -3.26 -0.38
N HIS A 107 14.02 -2.61 -0.04
CA HIS A 107 12.74 -3.25 0.19
C HIS A 107 11.63 -2.54 -0.56
N ILE A 108 10.69 -3.30 -1.12
CA ILE A 108 9.43 -2.79 -1.66
C ILE A 108 8.31 -3.45 -0.87
N VAL A 109 7.47 -2.64 -0.26
CA VAL A 109 6.31 -3.09 0.53
C VAL A 109 5.04 -2.74 -0.21
N VAL A 110 4.19 -3.73 -0.49
CA VAL A 110 2.80 -3.50 -0.88
C VAL A 110 1.94 -3.73 0.36
N CYS A 111 1.30 -2.68 0.86
CA CYS A 111 0.52 -2.73 2.08
C CYS A 111 -0.96 -2.46 1.81
N GLY A 112 -1.79 -3.51 1.96
CA GLY A 112 -3.23 -3.41 2.03
C GLY A 112 -3.72 -3.19 3.46
N HIS A 113 -5.02 -3.11 3.63
CA HIS A 113 -5.62 -3.05 4.97
C HIS A 113 -7.02 -3.66 4.98
N TYR A 114 -7.40 -4.28 6.09
CA TYR A 114 -8.77 -4.73 6.25
C TYR A 114 -9.73 -3.52 6.27
N ASN A 115 -10.99 -3.75 5.94
CA ASN A 115 -12.00 -2.70 5.74
C ASN A 115 -11.64 -1.67 4.64
N CYS A 116 -10.95 -2.09 3.59
CA CYS A 116 -10.61 -1.26 2.44
C CYS A 116 -11.85 -0.94 1.59
N GLY A 117 -12.20 0.34 1.49
CA GLY A 117 -13.36 0.78 0.70
C GLY A 117 -13.28 0.42 -0.78
N GLY A 118 -12.08 0.45 -1.38
CA GLY A 118 -11.87 0.08 -2.79
C GLY A 118 -12.11 -1.41 -3.05
N VAL A 119 -11.61 -2.29 -2.18
CA VAL A 119 -11.85 -3.74 -2.29
C VAL A 119 -13.34 -4.04 -2.08
N LYS A 120 -14.00 -3.42 -1.12
CA LYS A 120 -15.44 -3.57 -0.89
C LYS A 120 -16.25 -3.11 -2.10
N ALA A 121 -15.89 -1.99 -2.71
CA ALA A 121 -16.55 -1.48 -3.91
C ALA A 121 -16.39 -2.46 -5.11
N ALA A 122 -15.24 -3.13 -5.24
CA ALA A 122 -15.02 -4.14 -6.28
C ALA A 122 -15.95 -5.35 -6.14
N MET A 123 -16.28 -5.76 -4.91
CA MET A 123 -17.21 -6.86 -4.62
C MET A 123 -18.69 -6.46 -4.76
N THR A 124 -18.98 -5.17 -4.86
CA THR A 124 -20.37 -4.68 -4.93
C THR A 124 -20.84 -4.63 -6.38
N PRO A 125 -22.00 -5.24 -6.73
CA PRO A 125 -22.55 -5.24 -8.09
C PRO A 125 -23.26 -3.90 -8.38
N LYS A 126 -22.53 -2.78 -8.24
CA LYS A 126 -23.07 -1.43 -8.42
C LYS A 126 -22.15 -0.66 -9.36
N ASP A 127 -22.74 0.20 -10.17
CA ASP A 127 -21.99 1.15 -10.98
C ASP A 127 -21.30 2.19 -10.08
N MET A 128 -19.99 2.29 -10.21
CA MET A 128 -19.13 3.23 -9.49
C MET A 128 -18.55 4.32 -10.40
N GLY A 129 -19.14 4.54 -11.57
CA GLY A 129 -18.74 5.57 -12.52
C GLY A 129 -17.27 5.42 -12.96
N ILE A 130 -16.53 6.52 -12.91
CA ILE A 130 -15.11 6.55 -13.33
C ILE A 130 -14.22 5.56 -12.56
N LEU A 131 -14.66 5.06 -11.40
CA LEU A 131 -13.91 4.10 -10.63
C LEU A 131 -13.98 2.66 -11.21
N ASN A 132 -14.97 2.35 -12.05
CA ASN A 132 -15.15 1.01 -12.59
C ASN A 132 -13.93 0.42 -13.33
N PRO A 133 -13.23 1.15 -14.22
CA PRO A 133 -12.02 0.63 -14.86
C PRO A 133 -10.90 0.30 -13.86
N TRP A 134 -10.79 1.10 -12.79
CA TRP A 134 -9.84 0.84 -11.71
C TRP A 134 -10.19 -0.41 -10.91
N LEU A 135 -11.46 -0.53 -10.48
CA LEU A 135 -11.97 -1.67 -9.72
C LEU A 135 -11.96 -2.97 -10.52
N ARG A 136 -11.93 -2.91 -11.87
CA ARG A 136 -11.81 -4.11 -12.72
C ARG A 136 -10.56 -4.92 -12.36
N ASN A 137 -9.44 -4.27 -12.06
CA ASN A 137 -8.22 -4.97 -11.68
C ASN A 137 -8.39 -5.78 -10.39
N ILE A 138 -9.16 -5.29 -9.40
CA ILE A 138 -9.48 -6.04 -8.19
C ILE A 138 -10.47 -7.17 -8.49
N ARG A 139 -11.45 -6.94 -9.39
CA ARG A 139 -12.38 -7.99 -9.85
C ARG A 139 -11.64 -9.08 -10.62
N ASP A 140 -10.56 -8.77 -11.32
CA ASP A 140 -9.71 -9.76 -11.97
C ASP A 140 -8.95 -10.60 -10.94
N VAL A 141 -8.50 -10.03 -9.82
CA VAL A 141 -7.98 -10.80 -8.68
C VAL A 141 -9.06 -11.75 -8.14
N TYR A 142 -10.28 -11.26 -7.92
CA TYR A 142 -11.39 -12.15 -7.50
C TYR A 142 -11.61 -13.29 -8.49
N ARG A 143 -11.61 -13.00 -9.80
CA ARG A 143 -11.80 -14.00 -10.87
C ARG A 143 -10.68 -15.04 -10.87
N LEU A 144 -9.44 -14.62 -10.66
CA LEU A 144 -8.28 -15.51 -10.60
C LEU A 144 -8.36 -16.48 -9.42
N HIS A 145 -8.84 -16.01 -8.28
CA HIS A 145 -8.97 -16.79 -7.04
C HIS A 145 -10.43 -17.20 -6.72
N LYS A 146 -11.27 -17.30 -7.76
CA LYS A 146 -12.73 -17.49 -7.60
C LYS A 146 -13.10 -18.72 -6.79
N GLU A 147 -12.44 -19.84 -7.01
CA GLU A 147 -12.73 -21.10 -6.33
C GLU A 147 -12.46 -20.98 -4.82
N GLU A 148 -11.30 -20.46 -4.46
CA GLU A 148 -10.91 -20.21 -3.06
C GLU A 148 -11.88 -19.24 -2.38
N LEU A 149 -12.16 -18.10 -3.01
CA LEU A 149 -13.03 -17.07 -2.43
C LEU A 149 -14.48 -17.56 -2.28
N ASN A 150 -15.01 -18.30 -3.26
CA ASN A 150 -16.37 -18.82 -3.19
C ASN A 150 -16.55 -19.98 -2.19
N ALA A 151 -15.47 -20.66 -1.82
CA ALA A 151 -15.49 -21.67 -0.76
C ALA A 151 -15.66 -21.06 0.64
N ILE A 152 -15.34 -19.77 0.81
CA ILE A 152 -15.51 -19.07 2.07
C ILE A 152 -16.95 -18.57 2.19
N THR A 153 -17.74 -19.19 3.07
CA THR A 153 -19.16 -18.89 3.25
C THR A 153 -19.40 -17.58 3.99
N ASP A 154 -18.57 -17.25 4.97
CA ASP A 154 -18.64 -15.98 5.68
C ASP A 154 -18.20 -14.80 4.79
N GLU A 155 -19.11 -13.84 4.62
CA GLU A 155 -18.88 -12.70 3.71
C GLU A 155 -17.73 -11.81 4.17
N HIS A 156 -17.59 -11.62 5.48
CA HIS A 156 -16.52 -10.78 6.04
C HIS A 156 -15.15 -11.47 5.89
N ALA A 157 -15.07 -12.76 6.16
CA ALA A 157 -13.85 -13.53 5.95
C ALA A 157 -13.45 -13.57 4.47
N ARG A 158 -14.40 -13.75 3.56
CA ARG A 158 -14.17 -13.69 2.12
C ARG A 158 -13.67 -12.33 1.65
N TYR A 159 -14.22 -11.25 2.20
CA TYR A 159 -13.77 -9.90 1.95
C TYR A 159 -12.32 -9.67 2.43
N ASN A 160 -12.01 -10.08 3.66
CA ASN A 160 -10.66 -9.99 4.19
C ASN A 160 -9.67 -10.81 3.35
N ARG A 161 -10.09 -12.01 2.93
CA ARG A 161 -9.26 -12.84 2.05
C ARG A 161 -8.98 -12.18 0.69
N LEU A 162 -9.96 -11.49 0.12
CA LEU A 162 -9.73 -10.73 -1.12
C LEU A 162 -8.75 -9.58 -0.92
N VAL A 163 -8.73 -8.93 0.25
CA VAL A 163 -7.70 -7.92 0.58
C VAL A 163 -6.31 -8.55 0.54
N GLU A 164 -6.12 -9.72 1.17
CA GLU A 164 -4.84 -10.42 1.19
C GLU A 164 -4.40 -10.86 -0.22
N LEU A 165 -5.30 -11.45 -0.99
CA LEU A 165 -5.03 -11.88 -2.35
C LEU A 165 -4.72 -10.68 -3.27
N ASN A 166 -5.40 -9.54 -3.08
CA ASN A 166 -5.08 -8.33 -3.81
C ASN A 166 -3.65 -7.87 -3.51
N VAL A 167 -3.23 -7.84 -2.25
CA VAL A 167 -1.84 -7.52 -1.88
C VAL A 167 -0.87 -8.49 -2.55
N LYS A 168 -1.12 -9.79 -2.51
CA LYS A 168 -0.28 -10.81 -3.15
C LYS A 168 -0.13 -10.56 -4.66
N GLU A 169 -1.23 -10.34 -5.37
CA GLU A 169 -1.19 -10.09 -6.81
C GLU A 169 -0.46 -8.78 -7.15
N GLN A 170 -0.59 -7.74 -6.31
CA GLN A 170 0.17 -6.51 -6.51
C GLN A 170 1.68 -6.71 -6.25
N CYS A 171 2.08 -7.54 -5.28
CA CYS A 171 3.47 -7.95 -5.11
C CYS A 171 4.01 -8.66 -6.36
N ILE A 172 3.23 -9.59 -6.92
CA ILE A 172 3.58 -10.28 -8.17
C ILE A 172 3.73 -9.26 -9.32
N ASN A 173 2.86 -8.25 -9.40
CA ASN A 173 2.96 -7.19 -10.39
C ASN A 173 4.21 -6.32 -10.21
N VAL A 174 4.65 -6.07 -8.99
CA VAL A 174 5.96 -5.43 -8.69
C VAL A 174 7.11 -6.31 -9.21
N ILE A 175 7.12 -7.60 -8.89
CA ILE A 175 8.16 -8.56 -9.29
C ILE A 175 8.24 -8.68 -10.82
N LYS A 176 7.12 -8.56 -11.52
CA LYS A 176 7.07 -8.57 -13.00
C LYS A 176 7.77 -7.37 -13.66
N THR A 177 8.06 -6.29 -12.93
CA THR A 177 8.69 -5.11 -13.55
C THR A 177 10.15 -5.36 -13.91
N ALA A 178 10.58 -4.86 -15.07
CA ALA A 178 11.95 -5.02 -15.54
C ALA A 178 12.98 -4.45 -14.54
N ALA A 179 12.69 -3.28 -13.97
CA ALA A 179 13.57 -2.63 -12.99
C ALA A 179 13.86 -3.52 -11.77
N VAL A 180 12.83 -4.21 -11.25
CA VAL A 180 12.97 -5.12 -10.10
C VAL A 180 13.74 -6.36 -10.49
N GLN A 181 13.38 -7.01 -11.60
CA GLN A 181 14.05 -8.23 -12.07
C GLN A 181 15.53 -8.00 -12.38
N GLU A 182 15.85 -6.96 -13.14
CA GLU A 182 17.23 -6.65 -13.51
C GLU A 182 18.13 -6.41 -12.29
N ARG A 183 17.63 -5.64 -11.33
CA ARG A 183 18.40 -5.34 -10.13
C ARG A 183 18.51 -6.56 -9.21
N TYR A 184 17.42 -7.32 -9.05
CA TYR A 184 17.44 -8.52 -8.23
C TYR A 184 18.47 -9.56 -8.72
N LEU A 185 18.57 -9.76 -10.03
CA LEU A 185 19.53 -10.68 -10.62
C LEU A 185 20.98 -10.25 -10.41
N LYS A 186 21.25 -8.96 -10.33
CA LYS A 186 22.62 -8.41 -10.14
C LYS A 186 23.01 -8.30 -8.67
N GLU A 187 22.08 -7.94 -7.81
CA GLU A 187 22.36 -7.51 -6.45
C GLU A 187 21.58 -8.33 -5.40
N SER A 188 20.68 -9.24 -5.80
CA SER A 188 19.69 -9.91 -4.93
C SER A 188 18.78 -8.92 -4.18
N LEU A 189 18.57 -7.73 -4.74
CA LEU A 189 17.75 -6.62 -4.23
C LEU A 189 16.92 -5.99 -5.35
N PRO A 190 15.79 -5.38 -5.06
CA PRO A 190 15.11 -5.31 -3.76
C PRO A 190 14.35 -6.59 -3.41
N THR A 191 14.03 -6.78 -2.13
CA THR A 191 13.07 -7.78 -1.69
C THR A 191 11.66 -7.18 -1.69
N VAL A 192 10.65 -7.95 -2.14
CA VAL A 192 9.24 -7.50 -2.16
C VAL A 192 8.48 -8.16 -1.01
N HIS A 193 7.74 -7.35 -0.25
CA HIS A 193 6.95 -7.77 0.91
C HIS A 193 5.48 -7.44 0.68
N GLY A 194 4.57 -8.31 1.12
CA GLY A 194 3.15 -8.09 1.13
C GLY A 194 2.63 -7.99 2.55
N TRP A 195 2.08 -6.84 2.95
CA TRP A 195 1.55 -6.64 4.29
C TRP A 195 0.06 -6.30 4.27
N VAL A 196 -0.62 -6.66 5.34
CA VAL A 196 -1.99 -6.20 5.61
C VAL A 196 -2.05 -5.55 6.97
N PHE A 197 -2.56 -4.33 7.02
CA PHE A 197 -2.81 -3.63 8.26
C PHE A 197 -4.23 -3.90 8.75
N ASP A 198 -4.35 -4.42 9.96
CA ASP A 198 -5.64 -4.58 10.62
C ASP A 198 -6.00 -3.33 11.41
N ILE A 199 -6.84 -2.49 10.83
CA ILE A 199 -7.28 -1.23 11.44
C ILE A 199 -8.00 -1.46 12.80
N SER A 200 -8.58 -2.64 13.01
CA SER A 200 -9.36 -2.92 14.22
C SER A 200 -8.50 -3.04 15.49
N ASN A 201 -7.25 -3.43 15.33
CA ASN A 201 -6.34 -3.70 16.45
C ASN A 201 -4.92 -3.15 16.27
N GLY A 202 -4.64 -2.48 15.14
CA GLY A 202 -3.35 -1.87 14.84
C GLY A 202 -2.24 -2.84 14.46
N LYS A 203 -2.55 -4.12 14.17
CA LYS A 203 -1.54 -5.12 13.79
C LYS A 203 -1.16 -5.02 12.33
N LEU A 204 0.12 -5.10 12.06
CA LEU A 204 0.69 -5.32 10.75
C LEU A 204 0.95 -6.81 10.55
N ILE A 205 0.39 -7.39 9.49
CA ILE A 205 0.44 -8.83 9.18
C ILE A 205 1.31 -8.99 7.94
N ASP A 206 2.38 -9.77 8.04
CA ASP A 206 3.19 -10.16 6.89
C ASP A 206 2.54 -11.37 6.20
N LEU A 207 2.34 -11.27 4.89
CA LEU A 207 1.80 -12.36 4.06
C LEU A 207 2.88 -13.33 3.58
N GLU A 208 4.13 -13.12 3.98
CA GLU A 208 5.28 -14.01 3.71
C GLU A 208 5.43 -14.33 2.21
N ILE A 209 5.50 -13.28 1.37
CA ILE A 209 5.65 -13.43 -0.08
C ILE A 209 6.99 -14.10 -0.41
N ASP A 210 6.94 -15.31 -0.95
CA ASP A 210 8.13 -16.00 -1.46
C ASP A 210 8.55 -15.43 -2.83
N PHE A 211 9.42 -14.41 -2.77
CA PHE A 211 9.92 -13.72 -3.95
C PHE A 211 10.53 -14.68 -4.98
N ASN A 212 11.34 -15.64 -4.54
CA ASN A 212 12.04 -16.56 -5.44
C ASN A 212 11.09 -17.51 -6.17
N LYS A 213 10.08 -18.00 -5.46
CA LYS A 213 9.03 -18.84 -6.04
C LYS A 213 8.22 -18.06 -7.08
N GLU A 214 7.80 -16.85 -6.74
CA GLU A 214 7.02 -16.00 -7.67
C GLU A 214 7.86 -15.60 -8.89
N LEU A 215 9.13 -15.22 -8.70
CA LEU A 215 10.03 -14.91 -9.81
C LEU A 215 10.26 -16.11 -10.74
N LYS A 216 10.43 -17.33 -10.15
CA LYS A 216 10.59 -18.55 -10.93
C LYS A 216 9.35 -18.80 -11.83
N GLY A 217 8.15 -18.71 -11.25
CA GLY A 217 6.90 -18.87 -12.02
C GLY A 217 6.74 -17.83 -13.13
N ILE A 218 7.14 -16.57 -12.86
CA ILE A 218 7.14 -15.52 -13.92
C ILE A 218 8.08 -15.90 -15.06
N ARG A 219 9.28 -16.37 -14.75
CA ARG A 219 10.30 -16.71 -15.75
C ARG A 219 9.93 -17.93 -16.61
N GLU A 220 9.05 -18.79 -16.17
CA GLU A 220 8.50 -19.88 -16.98
C GLU A 220 7.64 -19.34 -18.15
N ILE A 221 7.05 -18.14 -18.01
CA ILE A 221 6.21 -17.48 -19.02
C ILE A 221 7.06 -16.54 -19.88
N TYR A 222 7.91 -15.72 -19.26
CA TYR A 222 8.82 -14.82 -19.94
C TYR A 222 10.03 -14.48 -19.06
N ASN A 223 11.18 -14.27 -19.71
CA ASN A 223 12.42 -13.87 -19.08
C ASN A 223 12.91 -12.56 -19.69
N LEU A 224 12.89 -11.47 -18.92
CA LEU A 224 13.27 -10.13 -19.38
C LEU A 224 14.79 -9.98 -19.59
N MET A 225 15.59 -10.88 -19.03
CA MET A 225 17.07 -10.80 -19.10
C MET A 225 17.66 -11.62 -20.24
N GLY A 226 16.82 -12.29 -21.03
CA GLY A 226 17.30 -13.25 -22.04
C GLY A 226 17.85 -14.55 -21.43
N THR A 227 18.05 -15.56 -22.24
CA THR A 227 18.92 -16.69 -21.91
C THR A 227 20.35 -16.20 -22.10
N GLU A 228 21.19 -16.25 -21.05
CA GLU A 228 22.63 -16.21 -21.30
C GLU A 228 22.95 -17.38 -22.24
N GLU A 229 23.34 -17.04 -23.49
CA GLU A 229 23.94 -18.01 -24.42
C GLU A 229 25.34 -18.38 -23.98
#